data_b926b244f3863e9e259b8aea615341e9
#
_entry.id   b926b244f3863e9e259b8aea615341e9
#
_cell.length_a   1.000
_cell.length_b   1.000
_cell.length_c   1.000
_cell.angle_alpha   90.00
_cell.angle_beta   90.00
_cell.angle_gamma   90.00
#
_symmetry.space_group_name_H-M   'P 1'
#
loop_
_entity.id
_entity.type
_entity.pdbx_description
1 polymer ?
#
loop_
_entity_poly.entity_id
_entity_poly.type
_entity_poly.pdbx_seq_one_letter_code
_entity_poly.pdbx_strand_id
1 'polypeptide(L)'
;MIRLQRISTADGFLYEYMEQLITAAFPPEEYRPLEELRLYTDNKPHFYNNIIFHHDTPVGFITYWDFGKFYYVEHFAVDPTQRNGGHGKNVLNHLCELLQHPIVLEVEMPEEEMAQRRINFYKRQGFVLWEKPYLQPPYRPGDDYLPMLLMAHENLERERDFETIKNSIYREVYNVQE
;
A
#
# COMPACT_ATOMS: atom_id res chain seq x y z
N MET A 1 11.09 18.70 0.40
CA MET A 1 9.98 18.41 1.34
C MET A 1 8.96 17.53 0.65
N ILE A 2 8.58 16.44 1.30
CA ILE A 2 7.58 15.51 0.80
C ILE A 2 6.20 15.90 1.36
N ARG A 3 5.19 15.87 0.50
CA ARG A 3 3.80 16.18 0.86
C ARG A 3 2.88 15.15 0.23
N LEU A 4 1.88 14.72 0.96
CA LEU A 4 0.82 13.85 0.45
C LEU A 4 -0.44 14.68 0.18
N GLN A 5 -1.06 14.47 -0.96
CA GLN A 5 -2.34 15.10 -1.29
C GLN A 5 -3.35 14.02 -1.63
N ARG A 6 -4.40 13.93 -0.81
CA ARG A 6 -5.52 13.02 -1.09
C ARG A 6 -6.25 13.52 -2.34
N ILE A 7 -6.57 12.59 -3.25
CA ILE A 7 -7.23 12.92 -4.51
C ILE A 7 -8.61 12.27 -4.59
N SER A 8 -9.41 12.80 -5.50
CA SER A 8 -10.67 12.22 -5.96
C SER A 8 -10.63 12.09 -7.48
N THR A 9 -11.62 11.43 -8.06
CA THR A 9 -11.71 11.33 -9.53
C THR A 9 -11.93 12.71 -10.19
N ALA A 10 -12.42 13.70 -9.42
CA ALA A 10 -12.58 15.06 -9.91
C ALA A 10 -11.26 15.82 -10.10
N ASP A 11 -10.16 15.30 -9.55
CA ASP A 11 -8.83 15.92 -9.66
C ASP A 11 -8.12 15.63 -11.01
N GLY A 12 -8.88 15.19 -12.00
CA GLY A 12 -8.50 15.09 -13.41
C GLY A 12 -7.07 14.59 -13.66
N PHE A 13 -6.16 15.51 -13.89
CA PHE A 13 -4.76 15.21 -14.21
C PHE A 13 -4.06 14.37 -13.12
N LEU A 14 -4.28 14.69 -11.87
CA LEU A 14 -3.64 13.93 -10.77
C LEU A 14 -4.19 12.52 -10.66
N TYR A 15 -5.49 12.36 -10.86
CA TYR A 15 -6.08 11.02 -10.86
C TYR A 15 -5.56 10.17 -12.02
N GLU A 16 -5.50 10.76 -13.22
CA GLU A 16 -4.95 10.10 -14.41
C GLU A 16 -3.48 9.71 -14.20
N TYR A 17 -2.70 10.59 -13.59
CA TYR A 17 -1.30 10.30 -13.21
C TYR A 17 -1.20 9.07 -12.31
N MET A 18 -2.05 8.97 -11.30
CA MET A 18 -2.10 7.81 -10.42
C MET A 18 -2.46 6.53 -11.17
N GLU A 19 -3.48 6.58 -12.05
CA GLU A 19 -3.88 5.40 -12.84
C GLU A 19 -2.77 4.92 -13.76
N GLN A 20 -2.05 5.82 -14.38
CA GLN A 20 -0.90 5.48 -15.22
C GLN A 20 0.21 4.81 -14.41
N LEU A 21 0.49 5.31 -13.21
CA LEU A 21 1.50 4.72 -12.34
C LEU A 21 1.12 3.34 -11.84
N ILE A 22 -0.12 3.14 -11.37
CA ILE A 22 -0.52 1.85 -10.83
C ILE A 22 -0.53 0.77 -11.93
N THR A 23 -0.99 1.12 -13.14
CA THR A 23 -1.02 0.16 -14.25
C THR A 23 0.37 -0.13 -14.82
N ALA A 24 1.32 0.79 -14.68
CA ALA A 24 2.70 0.58 -15.09
C ALA A 24 3.53 -0.18 -14.05
N ALA A 25 3.25 0.05 -12.77
CA ALA A 25 4.04 -0.52 -11.67
C ALA A 25 3.59 -1.91 -11.24
N PHE A 26 2.32 -2.27 -11.48
CA PHE A 26 1.75 -3.54 -11.01
C PHE A 26 1.04 -4.28 -12.15
N PRO A 27 1.07 -5.62 -12.17
CA PRO A 27 0.27 -6.39 -13.13
C PRO A 27 -1.23 -6.29 -12.77
N PRO A 28 -2.14 -6.51 -13.74
CA PRO A 28 -3.59 -6.34 -13.52
C PRO A 28 -4.15 -7.16 -12.37
N GLU A 29 -3.62 -8.33 -12.09
CA GLU A 29 -4.06 -9.18 -10.98
C GLU A 29 -3.69 -8.63 -9.60
N GLU A 30 -2.80 -7.64 -9.51
CA GLU A 30 -2.35 -7.05 -8.26
C GLU A 30 -3.06 -5.75 -7.87
N TYR A 31 -4.06 -5.33 -8.63
CA TYR A 31 -4.91 -4.20 -8.24
C TYR A 31 -6.34 -4.45 -8.65
N ARG A 32 -7.28 -3.76 -7.99
CA ARG A 32 -8.71 -3.92 -8.28
C ARG A 32 -9.05 -3.35 -9.65
N PRO A 33 -10.17 -3.77 -10.28
CA PRO A 33 -10.62 -3.14 -11.52
C PRO A 33 -10.66 -1.62 -11.39
N LEU A 34 -10.23 -0.91 -12.43
CA LEU A 34 -10.08 0.56 -12.36
C LEU A 34 -11.39 1.28 -12.05
N GLU A 35 -12.53 0.76 -12.51
CA GLU A 35 -13.84 1.32 -12.16
C GLU A 35 -14.10 1.22 -10.66
N GLU A 36 -13.76 0.10 -10.05
CA GLU A 36 -13.89 -0.10 -8.61
C GLU A 36 -12.92 0.80 -7.84
N LEU A 37 -11.69 0.96 -8.33
CA LEU A 37 -10.72 1.88 -7.74
C LEU A 37 -11.24 3.33 -7.70
N ARG A 38 -11.90 3.76 -8.77
CA ARG A 38 -12.54 5.09 -8.83
C ARG A 38 -13.63 5.22 -7.78
N LEU A 39 -14.49 4.21 -7.66
CA LEU A 39 -15.55 4.21 -6.64
C LEU A 39 -14.98 4.24 -5.22
N TYR A 40 -13.94 3.45 -4.95
CA TYR A 40 -13.30 3.43 -3.64
C TYR A 40 -12.64 4.77 -3.32
N THR A 41 -11.97 5.37 -4.29
CA THR A 41 -11.32 6.68 -4.13
C THR A 41 -12.33 7.75 -3.72
N ASP A 42 -13.51 7.76 -4.35
CA ASP A 42 -14.53 8.78 -4.11
C ASP A 42 -15.43 8.50 -2.90
N ASN A 43 -15.67 7.22 -2.59
CA ASN A 43 -16.76 6.86 -1.67
C ASN A 43 -16.33 6.15 -0.38
N LYS A 44 -15.11 5.61 -0.29
CA LYS A 44 -14.64 4.92 0.91
C LYS A 44 -13.92 5.92 1.83
N PRO A 45 -14.54 6.31 2.95
CA PRO A 45 -13.96 7.36 3.80
C PRO A 45 -12.63 6.98 4.44
N HIS A 46 -12.39 5.69 4.65
CA HIS A 46 -11.15 5.20 5.27
C HIS A 46 -10.09 4.78 4.25
N PHE A 47 -10.39 4.86 2.96
CA PHE A 47 -9.44 4.61 1.89
C PHE A 47 -8.86 5.94 1.40
N TYR A 48 -7.53 6.07 1.48
CA TYR A 48 -6.82 7.29 1.11
C TYR A 48 -5.96 7.01 -0.12
N ASN A 49 -6.36 7.62 -1.24
CA ASN A 49 -5.58 7.60 -2.47
C ASN A 49 -4.86 8.94 -2.58
N ASN A 50 -3.52 8.92 -2.55
CA ASN A 50 -2.73 10.13 -2.44
C ASN A 50 -1.68 10.21 -3.54
N ILE A 51 -1.49 11.42 -4.07
CA ILE A 51 -0.31 11.75 -4.85
C ILE A 51 0.79 12.19 -3.89
N ILE A 52 1.99 11.72 -4.14
CA ILE A 52 3.20 12.12 -3.42
C ILE A 52 3.85 13.26 -4.19
N PHE A 53 4.05 14.39 -3.51
CA PHE A 53 4.75 15.54 -4.07
C PHE A 53 6.10 15.74 -3.41
N HIS A 54 7.08 16.04 -4.21
CA HIS A 54 8.34 16.61 -3.76
C HIS A 54 8.35 18.07 -4.23
N HIS A 55 8.21 19.00 -3.29
CA HIS A 55 7.86 20.40 -3.58
C HIS A 55 6.55 20.44 -4.38
N ASP A 56 6.55 20.99 -5.59
CA ASP A 56 5.37 21.07 -6.43
C ASP A 56 5.32 20.03 -7.54
N THR A 57 6.25 19.08 -7.53
CA THR A 57 6.35 18.03 -8.55
C THR A 57 5.78 16.71 -8.03
N PRO A 58 4.82 16.09 -8.73
CA PRO A 58 4.37 14.76 -8.37
C PRO A 58 5.47 13.74 -8.65
N VAL A 59 5.77 12.90 -7.68
CA VAL A 59 6.86 11.91 -7.75
C VAL A 59 6.40 10.46 -7.55
N GLY A 60 5.11 10.26 -7.28
CA GLY A 60 4.57 8.92 -7.05
C GLY A 60 3.17 8.97 -6.48
N PHE A 61 2.68 7.81 -6.06
CA PHE A 61 1.41 7.71 -5.36
C PHE A 61 1.50 6.68 -4.23
N ILE A 62 0.57 6.80 -3.28
CA ILE A 62 0.41 5.83 -2.21
C ILE A 62 -1.06 5.73 -1.83
N THR A 63 -1.53 4.50 -1.68
CA THR A 63 -2.88 4.24 -1.17
C THR A 63 -2.77 3.54 0.16
N TYR A 64 -3.60 3.95 1.11
CA TYR A 64 -3.65 3.29 2.42
C TYR A 64 -5.05 3.32 3.00
N TRP A 65 -5.30 2.39 3.92
CA TRP A 65 -6.53 2.29 4.68
C TRP A 65 -6.27 2.68 6.13
N ASP A 66 -7.16 3.50 6.68
CA ASP A 66 -7.14 3.88 8.09
C ASP A 66 -8.09 2.96 8.86
N PHE A 67 -7.54 2.02 9.62
CA PHE A 67 -8.32 1.09 10.44
C PHE A 67 -8.42 1.54 11.90
N GLY A 68 -8.00 2.76 12.22
CA GLY A 68 -8.06 3.33 13.54
C GLY A 68 -6.87 2.95 14.42
N LYS A 69 -6.56 1.68 14.55
CA LYS A 69 -5.43 1.18 15.36
C LYS A 69 -4.17 0.96 14.55
N PHE A 70 -4.29 0.82 13.25
CA PHE A 70 -3.18 0.67 12.33
C PHE A 70 -3.58 1.18 10.96
N TYR A 71 -2.58 1.48 10.13
CA TYR A 71 -2.76 1.82 8.72
C TYR A 71 -2.27 0.66 7.86
N TYR A 72 -3.02 0.34 6.83
CA TYR A 72 -2.60 -0.66 5.85
C TYR A 72 -2.26 0.04 4.53
N VAL A 73 -0.99 -0.03 4.12
CA VAL A 73 -0.54 0.50 2.82
C VAL A 73 -0.81 -0.56 1.77
N GLU A 74 -1.69 -0.25 0.82
CA GLU A 74 -2.10 -1.20 -0.21
C GLU A 74 -1.21 -1.13 -1.45
N HIS A 75 -0.98 0.08 -1.98
CA HIS A 75 -0.10 0.30 -3.12
C HIS A 75 0.80 1.49 -2.88
N PHE A 76 2.04 1.36 -3.32
CA PHE A 76 3.03 2.42 -3.20
C PHE A 76 3.99 2.31 -4.39
N ALA A 77 4.12 3.38 -5.17
CA ALA A 77 5.06 3.43 -6.27
C ALA A 77 5.62 4.84 -6.44
N VAL A 78 6.93 4.90 -6.69
CA VAL A 78 7.61 6.12 -7.07
C VAL A 78 7.71 6.13 -8.60
N ASP A 79 7.44 7.28 -9.20
CA ASP A 79 7.55 7.48 -10.63
C ASP A 79 8.98 7.10 -11.09
N PRO A 80 9.13 6.21 -12.09
CA PRO A 80 10.47 5.80 -12.56
C PRO A 80 11.36 6.95 -12.98
N THR A 81 10.77 8.04 -13.48
CA THR A 81 11.53 9.24 -13.86
C THR A 81 12.08 10.02 -12.67
N GLN A 82 11.56 9.73 -11.47
CA GLN A 82 11.91 10.41 -10.21
C GLN A 82 12.63 9.49 -9.22
N ARG A 83 13.00 8.30 -9.63
CA ARG A 83 13.75 7.36 -8.78
C ARG A 83 15.10 7.93 -8.39
N ASN A 84 15.95 7.52 -7.75
CA ASN A 84 17.27 8.04 -7.36
C ASN A 84 17.28 9.30 -6.50
N GLY A 85 16.11 9.89 -6.19
CA GLY A 85 16.01 11.02 -5.28
C GLY A 85 15.78 10.66 -3.81
N GLY A 86 15.76 9.35 -3.47
CA GLY A 86 15.47 8.90 -2.11
C GLY A 86 14.02 9.11 -1.69
N HIS A 87 13.10 9.33 -2.63
CA HIS A 87 11.71 9.66 -2.34
C HIS A 87 10.98 8.56 -1.59
N GLY A 88 11.22 7.28 -1.94
CA GLY A 88 10.58 6.15 -1.26
C GLY A 88 10.85 6.13 0.24
N LYS A 89 12.12 6.28 0.63
CA LYS A 89 12.54 6.38 2.03
C LYS A 89 11.90 7.59 2.72
N ASN A 90 11.94 8.75 2.06
CA ASN A 90 11.40 9.99 2.61
C ASN A 90 9.88 9.91 2.81
N VAL A 91 9.16 9.28 1.88
CA VAL A 91 7.71 9.07 1.99
C VAL A 91 7.39 8.19 3.20
N LEU A 92 8.07 7.05 3.33
CA LEU A 92 7.82 6.16 4.47
C LEU A 92 8.14 6.83 5.80
N ASN A 93 9.24 7.57 5.88
CA ASN A 93 9.57 8.33 7.07
C ASN A 93 8.50 9.38 7.39
N HIS A 94 8.04 10.09 6.37
CA HIS A 94 6.98 11.09 6.52
C HIS A 94 5.67 10.46 7.02
N LEU A 95 5.30 9.30 6.46
CA LEU A 95 4.12 8.57 6.91
C LEU A 95 4.24 8.14 8.37
N CYS A 96 5.39 7.59 8.75
CA CYS A 96 5.62 7.17 10.14
C CYS A 96 5.53 8.35 11.12
N GLU A 97 5.96 9.55 10.69
CA GLU A 97 5.86 10.76 11.51
C GLU A 97 4.44 11.34 11.52
N LEU A 98 3.78 11.34 10.37
CA LEU A 98 2.44 11.92 10.19
C LEU A 98 1.35 11.04 10.81
N LEU A 99 1.43 9.75 10.59
CA LEU A 99 0.45 8.78 11.05
C LEU A 99 0.85 8.29 12.45
N GLN A 100 -0.04 8.47 13.41
CA GLN A 100 0.23 8.16 14.82
C GLN A 100 -0.02 6.70 15.17
N HIS A 101 -0.25 5.84 14.18
CA HIS A 101 -0.52 4.42 14.36
C HIS A 101 0.42 3.58 13.51
N PRO A 102 0.66 2.33 13.90
CA PRO A 102 1.54 1.44 13.16
C PRO A 102 1.07 1.20 11.72
N ILE A 103 2.03 0.95 10.83
CA ILE A 103 1.78 0.68 9.42
C ILE A 103 2.00 -0.81 9.16
N VAL A 104 1.09 -1.41 8.39
CA VAL A 104 1.16 -2.79 7.91
C VAL A 104 1.14 -2.78 6.39
N LEU A 105 1.87 -3.70 5.78
CA LEU A 105 1.83 -3.90 4.33
C LEU A 105 2.05 -5.38 3.98
N GLU A 106 1.62 -5.74 2.77
CA GLU A 106 1.84 -7.07 2.22
C GLU A 106 3.10 -7.07 1.34
N VAL A 107 3.89 -8.13 1.42
CA VAL A 107 5.06 -8.33 0.57
C VAL A 107 5.01 -9.71 -0.07
N GLU A 108 5.57 -9.83 -1.27
CA GLU A 108 5.70 -11.11 -1.94
C GLU A 108 6.64 -12.03 -1.17
N MET A 109 6.46 -13.33 -1.34
CA MET A 109 7.38 -14.33 -0.77
C MET A 109 8.81 -14.04 -1.26
N PRO A 110 9.84 -14.17 -0.38
CA PRO A 110 11.21 -13.78 -0.71
C PRO A 110 11.93 -14.81 -1.59
N GLU A 111 11.28 -15.26 -2.64
CA GLU A 111 11.82 -16.28 -3.56
C GLU A 111 12.64 -15.66 -4.68
N GLU A 112 12.29 -14.45 -5.11
CA GLU A 112 12.98 -13.75 -6.19
C GLU A 112 13.77 -12.55 -5.65
N GLU A 113 14.80 -12.14 -6.40
CA GLU A 113 15.69 -11.05 -6.01
C GLU A 113 14.94 -9.73 -5.78
N MET A 114 13.97 -9.43 -6.64
CA MET A 114 13.17 -8.19 -6.50
C MET A 114 12.34 -8.19 -5.22
N ALA A 115 11.75 -9.33 -4.87
CA ALA A 115 10.99 -9.47 -3.61
C ALA A 115 11.92 -9.32 -2.40
N GLN A 116 13.09 -9.93 -2.44
CA GLN A 116 14.09 -9.80 -1.38
C GLN A 116 14.56 -8.36 -1.20
N ARG A 117 14.80 -7.63 -2.30
CA ARG A 117 15.19 -6.22 -2.26
C ARG A 117 14.09 -5.35 -1.64
N ARG A 118 12.84 -5.62 -1.97
CA ARG A 118 11.69 -4.88 -1.43
C ARG A 118 11.59 -5.09 0.08
N ILE A 119 11.66 -6.36 0.53
CA ILE A 119 11.65 -6.69 1.95
C ILE A 119 12.81 -6.00 2.68
N ASN A 120 14.01 -6.05 2.12
CA ASN A 120 15.18 -5.40 2.73
C ASN A 120 15.03 -3.88 2.79
N PHE A 121 14.43 -3.28 1.77
CA PHE A 121 14.11 -1.85 1.81
C PHE A 121 13.21 -1.51 2.99
N TYR A 122 12.13 -2.26 3.20
CA TYR A 122 11.22 -2.02 4.32
C TYR A 122 11.89 -2.31 5.67
N LYS A 123 12.71 -3.35 5.76
CA LYS A 123 13.47 -3.63 6.99
C LYS A 123 14.37 -2.47 7.37
N ARG A 124 15.02 -1.83 6.39
CA ARG A 124 15.85 -0.64 6.64
C ARG A 124 15.05 0.55 7.15
N GLN A 125 13.76 0.58 6.88
CA GLN A 125 12.86 1.62 7.37
C GLN A 125 12.19 1.27 8.72
N GLY A 126 12.60 0.16 9.34
CA GLY A 126 12.09 -0.25 10.65
C GLY A 126 10.93 -1.24 10.63
N PHE A 127 10.58 -1.77 9.47
CA PHE A 127 9.53 -2.80 9.37
C PHE A 127 10.08 -4.17 9.74
N VAL A 128 9.24 -4.98 10.36
CA VAL A 128 9.54 -6.36 10.74
C VAL A 128 8.75 -7.31 9.86
N LEU A 129 9.42 -8.31 9.30
CA LEU A 129 8.78 -9.36 8.51
C LEU A 129 8.12 -10.38 9.44
N TRP A 130 6.83 -10.59 9.24
CA TRP A 130 6.09 -11.61 9.97
C TRP A 130 6.10 -12.92 9.18
N GLU A 131 6.93 -13.85 9.63
CA GLU A 131 7.09 -15.16 8.98
C GLU A 131 5.95 -16.10 9.40
N LYS A 132 4.73 -15.72 9.08
CA LYS A 132 3.51 -16.47 9.32
C LYS A 132 2.73 -16.59 8.03
N PRO A 133 2.25 -17.78 7.65
CA PRO A 133 1.53 -17.97 6.39
C PRO A 133 0.37 -16.99 6.25
N TYR A 134 0.36 -16.30 5.12
CA TYR A 134 -0.65 -15.32 4.77
C TYR A 134 -1.00 -15.48 3.29
N LEU A 135 -2.29 -15.46 2.97
CA LEU A 135 -2.78 -15.52 1.60
C LEU A 135 -3.49 -14.22 1.25
N GLN A 136 -3.02 -13.55 0.20
CA GLN A 136 -3.71 -12.39 -0.33
C GLN A 136 -4.93 -12.85 -1.12
N PRO A 137 -6.15 -12.42 -0.74
CA PRO A 137 -7.33 -12.70 -1.55
C PRO A 137 -7.22 -12.02 -2.92
N PRO A 138 -7.85 -12.60 -3.96
CA PRO A 138 -7.81 -11.99 -5.28
C PRO A 138 -8.68 -10.73 -5.35
N TYR A 139 -8.28 -9.80 -6.21
CA TYR A 139 -9.09 -8.60 -6.51
C TYR A 139 -10.27 -8.92 -7.44
N ARG A 140 -10.19 -10.01 -8.20
CA ARG A 140 -11.22 -10.39 -9.18
C ARG A 140 -11.78 -11.76 -8.85
N PRO A 141 -13.12 -11.95 -8.97
CA PRO A 141 -13.70 -13.27 -8.77
C PRO A 141 -13.08 -14.29 -9.71
N GLY A 142 -12.75 -15.47 -9.19
CA GLY A 142 -12.19 -16.56 -9.96
C GLY A 142 -10.67 -16.62 -10.01
N ASP A 143 -9.99 -15.54 -9.62
CA ASP A 143 -8.53 -15.57 -9.48
C ASP A 143 -8.13 -16.29 -8.19
N ASP A 144 -6.91 -16.83 -8.18
CA ASP A 144 -6.40 -17.58 -7.04
C ASP A 144 -5.92 -16.67 -5.90
N TYR A 145 -5.96 -17.20 -4.67
CA TYR A 145 -5.28 -16.59 -3.52
C TYR A 145 -3.77 -16.70 -3.73
N LEU A 146 -3.04 -15.66 -3.35
CA LEU A 146 -1.61 -15.57 -3.58
C LEU A 146 -0.85 -15.63 -2.24
N PRO A 147 0.11 -16.58 -2.09
CA PRO A 147 0.95 -16.60 -0.90
C PRO A 147 1.78 -15.30 -0.79
N MET A 148 1.67 -14.63 0.35
CA MET A 148 2.42 -13.42 0.67
C MET A 148 2.81 -13.43 2.14
N LEU A 149 3.48 -12.39 2.60
CA LEU A 149 3.78 -12.18 4.01
C LEU A 149 3.38 -10.76 4.40
N LEU A 150 3.11 -10.56 5.68
CA LEU A 150 2.89 -9.21 6.22
C LEU A 150 4.19 -8.66 6.80
N MET A 151 4.38 -7.36 6.65
CA MET A 151 5.39 -6.60 7.37
C MET A 151 4.69 -5.53 8.19
N ALA A 152 5.17 -5.29 9.39
CA ALA A 152 4.58 -4.31 10.30
C ALA A 152 5.66 -3.42 10.90
N HIS A 153 5.34 -2.13 11.03
CA HIS A 153 6.18 -1.13 11.66
C HIS A 153 5.69 -0.86 13.08
N GLU A 154 6.62 -0.72 14.04
CA GLU A 154 6.37 -0.39 15.45
C GLU A 154 5.36 -1.30 16.18
N ASN A 155 5.25 -1.22 17.42
CA ASN A 155 4.33 -1.74 18.47
C ASN A 155 3.31 -2.83 18.13
N LEU A 156 3.29 -3.37 16.93
CA LEU A 156 2.47 -4.52 16.57
C LEU A 156 3.26 -5.80 16.80
N GLU A 157 2.59 -6.80 17.34
CA GLU A 157 3.20 -8.10 17.63
C GLU A 157 2.48 -9.19 16.83
N ARG A 158 3.26 -9.98 16.10
CA ARG A 158 2.73 -11.05 15.25
C ARG A 158 1.75 -11.96 15.98
N GLU A 159 2.13 -12.45 17.16
CA GLU A 159 1.33 -13.42 17.90
C GLU A 159 0.00 -12.83 18.41
N ARG A 160 0.02 -11.56 18.78
CA ARG A 160 -1.16 -10.87 19.31
C ARG A 160 -2.07 -10.32 18.22
N ASP A 161 -1.48 -9.76 17.16
CA ASP A 161 -2.21 -8.85 16.26
C ASP A 161 -2.50 -9.45 14.87
N PHE A 162 -1.84 -10.54 14.47
CA PHE A 162 -1.93 -11.07 13.12
C PHE A 162 -3.38 -11.35 12.68
N GLU A 163 -4.15 -12.07 13.49
CA GLU A 163 -5.52 -12.47 13.10
C GLU A 163 -6.44 -11.26 12.98
N THR A 164 -6.37 -10.32 13.90
CA THR A 164 -7.18 -9.09 13.86
C THR A 164 -6.84 -8.26 12.62
N ILE A 165 -5.56 -8.10 12.32
CA ILE A 165 -5.09 -7.35 11.14
C ILE A 165 -5.52 -8.04 9.86
N LYS A 166 -5.28 -9.34 9.75
CA LYS A 166 -5.69 -10.14 8.58
C LYS A 166 -7.19 -10.01 8.33
N ASN A 167 -8.02 -10.17 9.37
CA ASN A 167 -9.47 -10.11 9.23
C ASN A 167 -9.94 -8.72 8.78
N SER A 168 -9.33 -7.66 9.29
CA SER A 168 -9.64 -6.29 8.85
C SER A 168 -9.31 -6.08 7.38
N ILE A 169 -8.13 -6.53 6.97
CA ILE A 169 -7.68 -6.44 5.56
C ILE A 169 -8.62 -7.25 4.66
N TYR A 170 -8.91 -8.48 5.02
CA TYR A 170 -9.78 -9.34 4.23
C TYR A 170 -11.16 -8.72 4.03
N ARG A 171 -11.77 -8.24 5.11
CA ARG A 171 -13.13 -7.68 5.08
C ARG A 171 -13.21 -6.37 4.31
N GLU A 172 -12.33 -5.42 4.62
CA GLU A 172 -12.46 -4.05 4.10
C GLU A 172 -11.77 -3.87 2.74
N VAL A 173 -10.61 -4.48 2.56
CA VAL A 173 -9.82 -4.30 1.31
C VAL A 173 -10.30 -5.25 0.22
N TYR A 174 -10.52 -6.51 0.57
CA TYR A 174 -10.80 -7.57 -0.41
C TYR A 174 -12.26 -8.04 -0.41
N ASN A 175 -13.09 -7.53 0.49
CA ASN A 175 -14.52 -7.90 0.61
C ASN A 175 -14.73 -9.40 0.87
N VAL A 176 -13.80 -10.05 1.54
CA VAL A 176 -13.95 -11.46 1.94
C VAL A 176 -14.74 -11.50 3.24
N GLN A 177 -15.87 -12.21 3.20
CA GLN A 177 -16.69 -12.45 4.39
C GLN A 177 -16.51 -13.90 4.82
N GLU A 178 -16.13 -14.10 6.07
CA GLU A 178 -16.10 -15.42 6.69
C GLU A 178 -17.32 -15.63 7.55
#